data_f726997a6824ae4749db9e0ff465d071
#
_entry.id   f726997a6824ae4749db9e0ff465d071
#
_cell.length_a   1.000
_cell.length_b   1.000
_cell.length_c   1.000
_cell.angle_alpha   90.00
_cell.angle_beta   90.00
_cell.angle_gamma   90.00
#
_symmetry.space_group_name_H-M   'P 1'
#
loop_
_entity.id
_entity.type
_entity.pdbx_description
1 polymer ?
#
loop_
_entity_poly.entity_id
_entity_poly.type
_entity_poly.pdbx_seq_one_letter_code
_entity_poly.pdbx_strand_id
1 'polypeptide(L)'
;MKKVILSALFLAALPSVVQAQEEENTPENSFTLSAQLRPRFEYRNGAYVPLQEGEKPAILVNNRTRLNLDYHHGDQLQLFVSLQNVNIWGQAPQVQLNDRTGGLSVFEAYAALPIYEDLNIKIGRQMIILDEDRIFGSLDWHPAGRAHDAININWKNDKLTLRSFFAFNQNYFDGNASSVNGNVNNPKGQYFYIAPGTQPYQHLEAVHAHYDFAPTQGLSFLVANLGQRNSSNNDIDYNMQTIGLHYRGKSDALRYGAEAYLQTGKNVAGKDKEAFLLAALVDYQFTPAFSATLGLDYLSGNDTNDPTATKDKAFNPFSGTNHKFYGFMDHFYVSYSPSVGLLNPYLNLTLKTSDKGNLSATGHYFRSAGKIVGDKDNKTRHLGVEGDLVYTHKIQQYVSLQAGYSLFVPSSAYNKLRDLHNVRKQQDWLWCSLNINPKLFSAKF
;
A
#
# COMPACT_ATOMS: atom_id res chain seq x y z
N MET A 1 25.83 -11.33 -23.96
CA MET A 1 24.83 -12.29 -24.40
C MET A 1 25.02 -13.61 -23.67
N LYS A 2 24.35 -13.81 -22.52
CA LYS A 2 24.14 -15.09 -21.77
C LYS A 2 23.70 -14.71 -20.38
N LYS A 3 22.36 -14.57 -20.17
CA LYS A 3 21.65 -14.64 -18.88
C LYS A 3 20.20 -14.10 -19.03
N VAL A 4 19.46 -14.66 -19.98
CA VAL A 4 17.98 -14.49 -20.07
C VAL A 4 17.40 -15.83 -20.51
N ILE A 5 17.57 -16.86 -19.73
CA ILE A 5 16.90 -18.15 -19.93
C ILE A 5 16.73 -18.77 -18.54
N LEU A 6 15.77 -18.27 -17.77
CA LEU A 6 15.22 -19.01 -16.61
C LEU A 6 13.75 -18.67 -16.28
N SER A 7 13.10 -17.81 -17.06
CA SER A 7 11.70 -17.45 -16.80
C SER A 7 10.67 -18.09 -17.75
N ALA A 8 11.10 -18.92 -18.69
CA ALA A 8 10.23 -19.46 -19.75
C ALA A 8 9.81 -20.93 -19.59
N LEU A 9 10.10 -21.58 -18.47
CA LEU A 9 9.93 -23.04 -18.35
C LEU A 9 8.71 -23.49 -17.51
N PHE A 10 7.79 -22.58 -17.14
CA PHE A 10 6.58 -22.96 -16.39
C PHE A 10 5.28 -22.95 -17.20
N LEU A 11 5.31 -22.65 -18.50
CA LEU A 11 4.09 -22.57 -19.35
C LEU A 11 3.86 -23.79 -20.28
N ALA A 12 4.63 -24.85 -20.19
CA ALA A 12 4.60 -25.92 -21.19
C ALA A 12 4.03 -27.26 -20.69
N ALA A 13 3.17 -27.26 -19.67
CA ALA A 13 2.47 -28.47 -19.25
C ALA A 13 1.01 -28.19 -18.86
N LEU A 14 0.21 -27.73 -19.83
CA LEU A 14 -1.24 -27.87 -19.73
C LEU A 14 -1.60 -29.20 -20.40
N PRO A 15 -2.11 -30.19 -19.65
CA PRO A 15 -2.67 -31.38 -20.27
C PRO A 15 -3.93 -30.98 -21.04
N SER A 16 -4.09 -31.53 -22.22
CA SER A 16 -5.31 -31.46 -23.02
C SER A 16 -6.51 -31.87 -22.19
N VAL A 17 -7.40 -30.91 -21.94
CA VAL A 17 -8.63 -31.14 -21.20
C VAL A 17 -9.54 -32.04 -22.04
N VAL A 18 -9.77 -33.24 -21.56
CA VAL A 18 -10.79 -34.16 -22.05
C VAL A 18 -12.15 -33.56 -21.77
N GLN A 19 -12.98 -33.46 -22.80
CA GLN A 19 -14.41 -33.15 -22.68
C GLN A 19 -15.08 -34.20 -21.78
N ALA A 20 -15.47 -33.82 -20.57
CA ALA A 20 -16.39 -34.53 -19.74
C ALA A 20 -17.82 -34.11 -20.09
N GLN A 21 -18.71 -35.07 -20.21
CA GLN A 21 -20.14 -34.88 -20.49
C GLN A 21 -20.80 -34.05 -19.38
N GLU A 22 -21.53 -33.02 -19.79
CA GLU A 22 -22.31 -32.12 -18.97
C GLU A 22 -23.55 -32.89 -18.42
N GLU A 23 -23.62 -33.05 -17.11
CA GLU A 23 -24.90 -33.06 -16.42
C GLU A 23 -25.33 -31.59 -16.30
N GLU A 24 -26.50 -31.24 -16.83
CA GLU A 24 -27.12 -29.91 -16.79
C GLU A 24 -27.48 -29.51 -15.33
N ASN A 25 -26.49 -29.19 -14.54
CA ASN A 25 -26.67 -28.27 -13.42
C ASN A 25 -26.33 -26.88 -13.95
N THR A 26 -27.35 -26.18 -14.45
CA THR A 26 -27.17 -24.78 -14.86
C THR A 26 -26.60 -24.00 -13.66
N PRO A 27 -25.40 -23.47 -13.74
CA PRO A 27 -24.80 -22.73 -12.65
C PRO A 27 -25.68 -21.51 -12.33
N GLU A 28 -26.04 -21.32 -11.07
CA GLU A 28 -26.80 -20.15 -10.63
C GLU A 28 -25.94 -18.91 -10.85
N ASN A 29 -26.29 -18.11 -11.85
CA ASN A 29 -25.60 -16.87 -12.12
C ASN A 29 -25.97 -15.81 -11.10
N SER A 30 -25.06 -14.93 -10.79
CA SER A 30 -25.39 -13.76 -9.97
C SER A 30 -24.72 -12.48 -10.48
N PHE A 31 -25.39 -11.37 -10.26
CA PHE A 31 -24.86 -10.05 -10.55
C PHE A 31 -25.13 -9.11 -9.37
N THR A 32 -24.09 -8.43 -8.92
CA THR A 32 -24.19 -7.44 -7.84
C THR A 32 -23.62 -6.10 -8.33
N LEU A 33 -24.41 -5.05 -8.16
CA LEU A 33 -24.03 -3.66 -8.36
C LEU A 33 -23.91 -2.99 -6.99
N SER A 34 -22.75 -2.41 -6.69
CA SER A 34 -22.53 -1.60 -5.48
C SER A 34 -21.85 -0.29 -5.81
N ALA A 35 -22.02 0.69 -4.93
CA ALA A 35 -21.37 1.99 -5.09
C ALA A 35 -20.63 2.37 -3.82
N GLN A 36 -19.64 3.23 -3.96
CA GLN A 36 -19.00 3.93 -2.86
C GLN A 36 -18.97 5.42 -3.16
N LEU A 37 -19.38 6.23 -2.18
CA LEU A 37 -19.14 7.67 -2.15
C LEU A 37 -18.38 7.98 -0.86
N ARG A 38 -17.18 8.58 -0.99
CA ARG A 38 -16.31 8.88 0.15
C ARG A 38 -15.73 10.28 0.08
N PRO A 39 -16.52 11.32 0.40
CA PRO A 39 -15.98 12.65 0.62
C PRO A 39 -15.16 12.68 1.91
N ARG A 40 -14.01 13.37 1.86
CA ARG A 40 -13.14 13.61 3.01
C ARG A 40 -12.70 15.07 3.05
N PHE A 41 -13.18 15.77 4.06
CA PHE A 41 -12.68 17.10 4.40
C PHE A 41 -11.31 16.99 5.05
N GLU A 42 -10.40 17.89 4.70
CA GLU A 42 -9.07 17.97 5.27
C GLU A 42 -8.66 19.42 5.49
N TYR A 43 -8.14 19.68 6.68
CA TYR A 43 -7.36 20.87 7.02
C TYR A 43 -5.92 20.40 7.23
N ARG A 44 -5.03 20.76 6.33
CA ARG A 44 -3.61 20.35 6.33
C ARG A 44 -2.73 21.51 6.71
N ASN A 45 -2.29 21.54 7.95
CA ASN A 45 -1.29 22.48 8.44
C ASN A 45 0.04 21.71 8.62
N GLY A 46 0.61 21.26 7.48
CA GLY A 46 1.86 20.51 7.45
C GLY A 46 1.75 19.00 7.33
N ALA A 47 0.58 18.44 6.98
CA ALA A 47 0.49 17.04 6.58
C ALA A 47 1.28 16.81 5.29
N TYR A 48 1.97 15.68 5.17
CA TYR A 48 2.87 15.26 4.09
C TYR A 48 4.18 16.08 4.03
N VAL A 49 4.13 17.37 4.12
CA VAL A 49 5.29 18.27 4.10
C VAL A 49 5.08 19.33 5.17
N PRO A 50 6.05 19.52 6.10
CA PRO A 50 5.95 20.56 7.11
C PRO A 50 5.84 21.95 6.50
N LEU A 51 4.93 22.76 7.03
CA LEU A 51 4.81 24.17 6.67
C LEU A 51 5.90 25.00 7.31
N GLN A 52 6.36 25.99 6.56
CA GLN A 52 7.28 27.02 7.02
C GLN A 52 6.51 28.24 7.55
N GLU A 53 7.20 29.11 8.30
CA GLU A 53 6.60 30.36 8.77
C GLU A 53 6.14 31.22 7.58
N GLY A 54 4.93 31.73 7.67
CA GLY A 54 4.31 32.53 6.59
C GLY A 54 3.50 31.71 5.57
N GLU A 55 3.68 30.40 5.47
CA GLU A 55 2.87 29.54 4.59
C GLU A 55 1.46 29.33 5.14
N LYS A 56 0.48 29.14 4.27
CA LYS A 56 -0.92 28.92 4.66
C LYS A 56 -1.27 27.44 4.64
N PRO A 57 -2.06 26.96 5.61
CA PRO A 57 -2.64 25.61 5.58
C PRO A 57 -3.53 25.42 4.35
N ALA A 58 -3.59 24.17 3.86
CA ALA A 58 -4.53 23.79 2.82
C ALA A 58 -5.86 23.33 3.43
N ILE A 59 -6.97 23.76 2.82
CA ILE A 59 -8.33 23.30 3.14
C ILE A 59 -8.93 22.71 1.87
N LEU A 60 -9.35 21.47 1.91
CA LEU A 60 -9.90 20.79 0.74
C LEU A 60 -10.91 19.72 1.14
N VAL A 61 -11.76 19.36 0.19
CA VAL A 61 -12.57 18.13 0.25
C VAL A 61 -12.16 17.27 -0.93
N ASN A 62 -11.47 16.17 -0.68
CA ASN A 62 -11.30 15.16 -1.69
C ASN A 62 -12.48 14.20 -1.68
N ASN A 63 -12.80 13.67 -2.85
CA ASN A 63 -13.91 12.76 -3.01
C ASN A 63 -13.50 11.57 -3.86
N ARG A 64 -13.86 10.37 -3.40
CA ARG A 64 -13.77 9.14 -4.18
C ARG A 64 -15.17 8.62 -4.44
N THR A 65 -15.48 8.38 -5.71
CA THR A 65 -16.68 7.66 -6.13
C THR A 65 -16.25 6.39 -6.83
N ARG A 66 -16.83 5.24 -6.44
CA ARG A 66 -16.66 3.96 -7.12
C ARG A 66 -18.01 3.36 -7.49
N LEU A 67 -18.06 2.68 -8.64
CA LEU A 67 -19.15 1.81 -9.04
C LEU A 67 -18.56 0.44 -9.32
N ASN A 68 -19.01 -0.56 -8.57
CA ASN A 68 -18.50 -1.92 -8.68
C ASN A 68 -19.56 -2.82 -9.29
N LEU A 69 -19.14 -3.56 -10.31
CA LEU A 69 -19.92 -4.59 -11.00
C LEU A 69 -19.24 -5.92 -10.68
N ASP A 70 -19.98 -6.86 -10.12
CA ASP A 70 -19.51 -8.18 -9.73
C ASP A 70 -20.45 -9.24 -10.31
N TYR A 71 -19.97 -9.96 -11.32
CA TYR A 71 -20.70 -11.03 -12.00
C TYR A 71 -20.07 -12.37 -11.68
N HIS A 72 -20.90 -13.35 -11.33
CA HIS A 72 -20.52 -14.73 -11.16
C HIS A 72 -21.33 -15.61 -12.09
N HIS A 73 -20.63 -16.50 -12.81
CA HIS A 73 -21.21 -17.63 -13.51
C HIS A 73 -21.02 -18.87 -12.65
N GLY A 74 -21.98 -19.14 -11.78
CA GLY A 74 -21.84 -20.14 -10.73
C GLY A 74 -20.53 -19.96 -9.95
N ASP A 75 -19.86 -21.09 -9.71
CA ASP A 75 -18.52 -21.12 -9.09
C ASP A 75 -17.39 -21.16 -10.13
N GLN A 76 -17.71 -21.06 -11.44
CA GLN A 76 -16.76 -21.28 -12.52
C GLN A 76 -16.01 -20.02 -12.95
N LEU A 77 -16.64 -18.84 -12.80
CA LEU A 77 -16.07 -17.58 -13.24
C LEU A 77 -16.59 -16.43 -12.42
N GLN A 78 -15.68 -15.56 -11.97
CA GLN A 78 -16.00 -14.20 -11.51
C GLN A 78 -15.44 -13.18 -12.49
N LEU A 79 -16.27 -12.21 -12.89
CA LEU A 79 -15.83 -10.98 -13.56
C LEU A 79 -16.12 -9.80 -12.64
N PHE A 80 -15.10 -9.04 -12.32
CA PHE A 80 -15.21 -7.86 -11.46
C PHE A 80 -14.67 -6.62 -12.15
N VAL A 81 -15.44 -5.54 -12.11
CA VAL A 81 -15.01 -4.23 -12.60
C VAL A 81 -15.36 -3.16 -11.56
N SER A 82 -14.39 -2.37 -11.17
CA SER A 82 -14.55 -1.20 -10.32
C SER A 82 -14.15 0.06 -11.10
N LEU A 83 -15.15 0.86 -11.45
CA LEU A 83 -14.96 2.19 -12.03
C LEU A 83 -14.75 3.20 -10.91
N GLN A 84 -13.80 4.10 -11.06
CA GLN A 84 -13.43 5.07 -10.04
C GLN A 84 -13.31 6.48 -10.60
N ASN A 85 -13.82 7.45 -9.85
CA ASN A 85 -13.48 8.87 -10.00
C ASN A 85 -12.90 9.38 -8.68
N VAL A 86 -11.78 10.12 -8.77
CA VAL A 86 -11.17 10.82 -7.64
C VAL A 86 -11.02 12.28 -8.03
N ASN A 87 -11.60 13.17 -7.23
CA ASN A 87 -11.55 14.61 -7.48
C ASN A 87 -11.43 15.40 -6.18
N ILE A 88 -11.13 16.69 -6.32
CA ILE A 88 -11.21 17.68 -5.24
C ILE A 88 -12.40 18.58 -5.56
N TRP A 89 -13.25 18.89 -4.58
CA TRP A 89 -14.38 19.78 -4.76
C TRP A 89 -13.91 21.16 -5.24
N GLY A 90 -14.56 21.68 -6.27
CA GLY A 90 -14.18 22.93 -6.93
C GLY A 90 -13.06 22.79 -7.98
N GLN A 91 -12.50 21.61 -8.19
CA GLN A 91 -11.52 21.36 -9.25
C GLN A 91 -12.16 21.44 -10.63
N ALA A 92 -13.37 20.90 -10.77
CA ALA A 92 -14.16 21.00 -12.01
C ALA A 92 -15.04 22.26 -11.99
N PRO A 93 -15.18 22.99 -13.12
CA PRO A 93 -16.08 24.11 -13.22
C PRO A 93 -17.54 23.65 -13.10
N GLN A 94 -18.43 24.54 -12.63
CA GLN A 94 -19.88 24.21 -12.51
C GLN A 94 -20.51 23.89 -13.86
N VAL A 95 -20.07 24.56 -14.92
CA VAL A 95 -20.50 24.29 -16.30
C VAL A 95 -19.35 23.54 -17.00
N GLN A 96 -19.49 22.22 -17.09
CA GLN A 96 -18.51 21.35 -17.72
C GLN A 96 -18.80 21.22 -19.22
N LEU A 97 -18.04 21.90 -20.05
CA LEU A 97 -18.05 21.68 -21.51
C LEU A 97 -16.95 20.70 -21.93
N ASN A 98 -15.80 20.69 -21.23
CA ASN A 98 -14.68 19.76 -21.45
C ASN A 98 -13.92 19.58 -20.13
N ASP A 99 -14.19 18.49 -19.41
CA ASP A 99 -13.42 18.14 -18.22
C ASP A 99 -12.21 17.27 -18.57
N ARG A 100 -11.02 17.85 -18.46
CA ARG A 100 -9.75 17.13 -18.60
C ARG A 100 -9.18 16.65 -17.25
N THR A 101 -9.81 17.02 -16.14
CA THR A 101 -9.18 16.89 -14.81
C THR A 101 -9.82 15.84 -13.90
N GLY A 102 -11.02 15.36 -14.19
CA GLY A 102 -11.78 14.46 -13.35
C GLY A 102 -12.19 13.16 -14.01
N GLY A 103 -11.32 12.58 -14.83
CA GLY A 103 -11.64 11.40 -15.64
C GLY A 103 -12.10 10.18 -14.85
N LEU A 104 -13.03 9.41 -15.42
CA LEU A 104 -13.36 8.08 -14.97
C LEU A 104 -12.16 7.15 -15.21
N SER A 105 -11.75 6.40 -14.21
CA SER A 105 -10.67 5.41 -14.31
C SER A 105 -11.16 4.03 -13.93
N VAL A 106 -10.46 3.00 -14.38
CA VAL A 106 -10.66 1.63 -13.94
C VAL A 106 -9.73 1.38 -12.75
N PHE A 107 -10.32 1.18 -11.57
CA PHE A 107 -9.56 0.86 -10.36
C PHE A 107 -9.21 -0.62 -10.31
N GLU A 108 -10.18 -1.50 -10.56
CA GLU A 108 -9.98 -2.94 -10.72
C GLU A 108 -10.76 -3.44 -11.94
N ALA A 109 -10.20 -4.40 -12.66
CA ALA A 109 -10.88 -5.15 -13.72
C ALA A 109 -10.18 -6.49 -13.87
N TYR A 110 -10.82 -7.57 -13.43
CA TYR A 110 -10.23 -8.89 -13.46
C TYR A 110 -11.26 -9.99 -13.71
N ALA A 111 -10.75 -11.12 -14.19
CA ALA A 111 -11.42 -12.42 -14.17
C ALA A 111 -10.76 -13.30 -13.10
N ALA A 112 -11.57 -14.05 -12.34
CA ALA A 112 -11.09 -15.10 -11.46
C ALA A 112 -11.75 -16.43 -11.84
N LEU A 113 -10.91 -17.47 -11.96
CA LEU A 113 -11.31 -18.80 -12.46
C LEU A 113 -10.77 -19.85 -11.49
N PRO A 114 -11.61 -20.75 -10.94
CA PRO A 114 -11.15 -21.96 -10.33
C PRO A 114 -10.59 -22.89 -11.42
N ILE A 115 -9.43 -23.47 -11.16
CA ILE A 115 -8.79 -24.46 -12.07
C ILE A 115 -8.95 -25.87 -11.51
N TYR A 116 -8.88 -26.00 -10.19
CA TYR A 116 -9.18 -27.18 -9.39
C TYR A 116 -9.84 -26.73 -8.09
N GLU A 117 -10.34 -27.66 -7.27
CA GLU A 117 -11.03 -27.37 -6.01
C GLU A 117 -10.30 -26.34 -5.14
N ASP A 118 -8.97 -26.42 -5.06
CA ASP A 118 -8.13 -25.59 -4.22
C ASP A 118 -7.30 -24.54 -4.99
N LEU A 119 -7.36 -24.53 -6.33
CA LEU A 119 -6.50 -23.71 -7.17
C LEU A 119 -7.32 -22.71 -7.99
N ASN A 120 -7.05 -21.42 -7.77
CA ASN A 120 -7.68 -20.32 -8.50
C ASN A 120 -6.63 -19.46 -9.21
N ILE A 121 -6.99 -18.97 -10.38
CA ILE A 121 -6.22 -17.96 -11.11
C ILE A 121 -7.05 -16.69 -11.20
N LYS A 122 -6.45 -15.54 -10.88
CA LYS A 122 -7.03 -14.21 -11.03
C LYS A 122 -6.16 -13.39 -11.97
N ILE A 123 -6.73 -12.89 -13.06
CA ILE A 123 -6.01 -12.20 -14.13
C ILE A 123 -6.63 -10.83 -14.36
N GLY A 124 -5.79 -9.80 -14.43
CA GLY A 124 -6.19 -8.43 -14.71
C GLY A 124 -5.77 -7.46 -13.61
N ARG A 125 -6.37 -6.26 -13.65
CA ARG A 125 -6.07 -5.18 -12.70
C ARG A 125 -6.73 -5.47 -11.36
N GLN A 126 -5.95 -5.62 -10.31
CA GLN A 126 -6.39 -6.11 -9.01
C GLN A 126 -5.57 -5.56 -7.86
N MET A 127 -6.17 -5.44 -6.69
CA MET A 127 -5.44 -5.22 -5.45
C MET A 127 -4.64 -6.47 -5.07
N ILE A 128 -3.41 -6.27 -4.57
CA ILE A 128 -2.60 -7.30 -3.91
C ILE A 128 -2.43 -6.87 -2.46
N ILE A 129 -2.98 -7.68 -1.55
CA ILE A 129 -2.95 -7.43 -0.11
C ILE A 129 -2.41 -8.69 0.56
N LEU A 130 -1.32 -8.55 1.31
CA LEU A 130 -0.69 -9.64 2.06
C LEU A 130 -0.50 -9.23 3.52
N ASP A 131 -0.78 -10.17 4.40
CA ASP A 131 -0.62 -10.03 5.85
C ASP A 131 -1.27 -8.74 6.39
N GLU A 132 -0.48 -7.82 6.99
CA GLU A 132 -0.98 -6.54 7.52
C GLU A 132 -0.71 -5.33 6.62
N ASP A 133 -0.46 -5.53 5.32
CA ASP A 133 -0.21 -4.47 4.33
C ASP A 133 1.20 -3.83 4.37
N ARG A 134 2.18 -4.41 5.04
CA ARG A 134 3.52 -3.83 5.22
C ARG A 134 4.32 -3.75 3.91
N ILE A 135 4.26 -4.81 3.10
CA ILE A 135 4.97 -4.89 1.81
C ILE A 135 4.00 -4.78 0.63
N PHE A 136 2.84 -5.43 0.73
CA PHE A 136 1.77 -5.36 -0.26
C PHE A 136 0.47 -4.95 0.42
N GLY A 137 -0.04 -3.77 0.07
CA GLY A 137 -1.26 -3.22 0.64
C GLY A 137 -2.10 -2.45 -0.37
N SER A 138 -3.39 -2.34 -0.09
CA SER A 138 -4.38 -1.69 -0.95
C SER A 138 -4.21 -0.18 -1.06
N LEU A 139 -3.52 0.44 -0.10
CA LEU A 139 -3.46 1.90 0.05
C LEU A 139 -4.87 2.53 0.07
N ASP A 140 -5.86 1.85 0.62
CA ASP A 140 -7.27 2.31 0.54
C ASP A 140 -7.52 3.63 1.29
N TRP A 141 -6.66 3.98 2.25
CA TRP A 141 -6.65 5.29 2.88
C TRP A 141 -6.51 6.44 1.83
N HIS A 142 -5.57 6.31 0.91
CA HIS A 142 -5.40 7.27 -0.19
C HIS A 142 -6.66 7.31 -1.07
N PRO A 143 -7.09 8.48 -1.57
CA PRO A 143 -8.29 8.56 -2.40
C PRO A 143 -8.27 7.61 -3.60
N ALA A 144 -7.13 7.47 -4.28
CA ALA A 144 -7.03 6.60 -5.47
C ALA A 144 -6.95 5.10 -5.13
N GLY A 145 -6.35 4.71 -3.99
CA GLY A 145 -6.00 3.31 -3.72
C GLY A 145 -4.85 2.80 -4.59
N ARG A 146 -4.55 1.50 -4.52
CA ARG A 146 -3.51 0.84 -5.31
C ARG A 146 -4.04 -0.44 -5.93
N ALA A 147 -3.76 -0.64 -7.22
CA ALA A 147 -4.01 -1.88 -7.94
C ALA A 147 -2.82 -2.20 -8.85
N HIS A 148 -2.66 -3.47 -9.21
CA HIS A 148 -1.60 -4.01 -10.03
C HIS A 148 -2.21 -4.74 -11.24
N ASP A 149 -1.61 -4.58 -12.41
CA ASP A 149 -1.95 -5.39 -13.58
C ASP A 149 -1.15 -6.69 -13.47
N ALA A 150 -1.83 -7.79 -13.09
CA ALA A 150 -1.17 -9.00 -12.60
C ALA A 150 -1.93 -10.28 -12.94
N ILE A 151 -1.18 -11.38 -12.95
CA ILE A 151 -1.68 -12.75 -12.81
C ILE A 151 -1.39 -13.16 -11.37
N ASN A 152 -2.42 -13.65 -10.68
CA ASN A 152 -2.34 -14.19 -9.32
C ASN A 152 -2.82 -15.64 -9.34
N ILE A 153 -1.94 -16.55 -8.94
CA ILE A 153 -2.25 -17.97 -8.77
C ILE A 153 -2.37 -18.22 -7.27
N ASN A 154 -3.51 -18.68 -6.84
CA ASN A 154 -3.81 -18.92 -5.43
C ASN A 154 -4.23 -20.36 -5.21
N TRP A 155 -3.46 -21.09 -4.41
CA TRP A 155 -3.80 -22.42 -3.93
C TRP A 155 -4.02 -22.36 -2.42
N LYS A 156 -5.07 -23.04 -1.95
CA LYS A 156 -5.45 -23.00 -0.54
C LYS A 156 -6.06 -24.34 -0.11
N ASN A 157 -5.54 -24.87 0.99
CA ASN A 157 -6.22 -25.91 1.77
C ASN A 157 -6.57 -25.41 3.17
N ASP A 158 -6.96 -26.29 4.08
CA ASP A 158 -7.39 -25.95 5.44
C ASP A 158 -6.38 -25.09 6.23
N LYS A 159 -5.08 -25.32 6.03
CA LYS A 159 -4.02 -24.70 6.83
C LYS A 159 -3.03 -23.87 6.04
N LEU A 160 -2.83 -24.17 4.77
CA LEU A 160 -1.81 -23.57 3.93
C LEU A 160 -2.45 -22.80 2.78
N THR A 161 -2.06 -21.53 2.64
CA THR A 161 -2.38 -20.71 1.48
C THR A 161 -1.09 -20.37 0.75
N LEU A 162 -1.00 -20.69 -0.54
CA LEU A 162 0.10 -20.31 -1.42
C LEU A 162 -0.42 -19.33 -2.46
N ARG A 163 0.28 -18.22 -2.66
CA ARG A 163 -0.03 -17.22 -3.67
C ARG A 163 1.21 -16.89 -4.48
N SER A 164 1.07 -16.81 -5.79
CA SER A 164 2.12 -16.37 -6.69
C SER A 164 1.62 -15.23 -7.54
N PHE A 165 2.38 -14.14 -7.62
CA PHE A 165 2.02 -12.94 -8.37
C PHE A 165 3.04 -12.68 -9.45
N PHE A 166 2.54 -12.34 -10.64
CA PHE A 166 3.34 -11.86 -11.77
C PHE A 166 2.69 -10.59 -12.27
N ALA A 167 3.36 -9.48 -12.09
CA ALA A 167 2.90 -8.20 -12.59
C ALA A 167 3.95 -7.59 -13.51
N PHE A 168 3.49 -6.94 -14.58
CA PHE A 168 4.34 -6.36 -15.58
C PHE A 168 3.82 -4.99 -15.99
N ASN A 169 4.71 -4.02 -16.00
CA ASN A 169 4.46 -2.69 -16.53
C ASN A 169 5.22 -2.50 -17.84
N GLN A 170 4.57 -1.86 -18.78
CA GLN A 170 5.16 -1.65 -20.10
C GLN A 170 6.41 -0.80 -20.05
N ASN A 171 7.28 -1.04 -21.00
CA ASN A 171 8.66 -0.60 -21.05
C ASN A 171 8.88 0.69 -21.86
N TYR A 172 7.92 1.58 -21.93
CA TYR A 172 7.96 2.72 -22.85
C TYR A 172 8.29 4.04 -22.16
N PHE A 173 9.38 4.05 -21.42
CA PHE A 173 9.85 5.30 -20.83
C PHE A 173 11.01 5.85 -21.67
N ASP A 174 10.76 6.80 -22.56
CA ASP A 174 11.79 7.44 -23.37
C ASP A 174 12.20 8.83 -22.85
N GLY A 175 11.85 9.17 -21.65
CA GLY A 175 12.29 10.41 -20.97
C GLY A 175 11.69 11.71 -21.52
N ASN A 176 10.91 11.68 -22.60
CA ASN A 176 10.30 12.87 -23.19
C ASN A 176 8.82 13.00 -22.80
N ALA A 177 8.55 13.50 -21.60
CA ALA A 177 7.20 13.65 -21.05
C ALA A 177 6.23 14.56 -21.82
N SER A 178 6.61 15.10 -22.98
CA SER A 178 5.79 16.08 -23.70
C SER A 178 4.97 15.57 -24.88
N SER A 179 5.19 14.36 -25.37
CA SER A 179 4.44 13.81 -26.50
C SER A 179 3.45 12.73 -26.11
N VAL A 180 2.34 13.17 -25.61
CA VAL A 180 1.22 12.37 -25.23
C VAL A 180 0.44 11.92 -26.48
N ASN A 181 0.98 11.03 -27.23
CA ASN A 181 0.20 10.28 -28.20
C ASN A 181 -0.12 8.93 -27.59
N GLY A 182 -1.34 8.76 -27.08
CA GLY A 182 -1.85 7.53 -26.49
C GLY A 182 -1.77 6.28 -27.38
N ASN A 183 -0.76 6.19 -28.21
CA ASN A 183 -0.49 5.05 -29.05
C ASN A 183 0.41 4.08 -28.28
N VAL A 184 -0.22 3.17 -27.58
CA VAL A 184 0.46 2.05 -26.88
C VAL A 184 1.35 1.20 -27.79
N ASN A 185 1.21 1.33 -29.12
CA ASN A 185 2.03 0.63 -30.10
C ASN A 185 3.29 1.41 -30.51
N ASN A 186 3.47 2.62 -29.98
CA ASN A 186 4.68 3.39 -30.23
C ASN A 186 5.65 3.22 -29.05
N PRO A 187 6.76 2.49 -29.17
CA PRO A 187 7.74 2.33 -28.10
C PRO A 187 8.40 3.63 -27.66
N LYS A 188 8.25 4.71 -28.40
CA LYS A 188 8.66 6.07 -28.05
C LYS A 188 7.51 6.89 -27.44
N GLY A 189 6.32 6.28 -27.28
CA GLY A 189 5.17 6.90 -26.65
C GLY A 189 5.33 6.99 -25.15
N GLN A 190 4.75 8.04 -24.60
CA GLN A 190 4.92 8.37 -23.19
C GLN A 190 3.85 7.85 -22.28
N TYR A 191 4.24 7.67 -21.02
CA TYR A 191 3.39 7.25 -19.94
C TYR A 191 2.80 8.40 -19.19
N PHE A 192 1.49 8.52 -19.22
CA PHE A 192 0.72 9.48 -18.46
C PHE A 192 0.53 9.17 -16.99
N TYR A 193 0.71 7.90 -16.61
CA TYR A 193 0.19 7.38 -15.37
C TYR A 193 1.21 7.32 -14.26
N ILE A 194 2.45 7.66 -14.58
CA ILE A 194 3.51 7.65 -13.59
C ILE A 194 3.76 9.07 -13.16
N ALA A 195 3.19 9.46 -12.02
CA ALA A 195 3.61 10.68 -11.36
C ALA A 195 5.12 10.58 -11.04
N PRO A 196 5.91 11.64 -11.23
CA PRO A 196 7.31 11.65 -10.85
C PRO A 196 7.48 11.17 -9.41
N GLY A 197 8.37 10.21 -9.17
CA GLY A 197 8.61 9.61 -7.85
C GLY A 197 7.71 8.44 -7.48
N THR A 198 6.70 8.09 -8.28
CA THR A 198 5.85 6.91 -8.08
C THR A 198 6.08 5.88 -9.17
N GLN A 199 7.33 5.72 -9.60
CA GLN A 199 7.68 4.74 -10.60
C GLN A 199 7.29 3.35 -10.10
N PRO A 200 6.36 2.66 -10.76
CA PRO A 200 6.14 1.27 -10.47
C PRO A 200 7.39 0.47 -10.88
N TYR A 201 7.41 -0.76 -10.52
CA TYR A 201 8.35 -1.71 -11.08
C TYR A 201 8.14 -1.87 -12.59
N GLN A 202 9.16 -2.34 -13.29
CA GLN A 202 9.07 -2.85 -14.65
C GLN A 202 8.36 -4.21 -14.65
N HIS A 203 8.77 -5.08 -13.73
CA HIS A 203 8.16 -6.37 -13.46
C HIS A 203 8.23 -6.67 -11.96
N LEU A 204 7.31 -7.49 -11.49
CA LEU A 204 7.20 -7.90 -10.10
C LEU A 204 6.80 -9.38 -10.06
N GLU A 205 7.60 -10.20 -9.42
CA GLU A 205 7.29 -11.57 -9.10
C GLU A 205 7.25 -11.72 -7.58
N ALA A 206 6.26 -12.42 -7.07
CA ALA A 206 6.22 -12.74 -5.65
C ALA A 206 5.59 -14.09 -5.39
N VAL A 207 6.10 -14.76 -4.36
CA VAL A 207 5.51 -15.97 -3.77
C VAL A 207 5.28 -15.70 -2.30
N HIS A 208 4.06 -15.96 -1.86
CA HIS A 208 3.64 -15.84 -0.47
C HIS A 208 3.04 -17.16 -0.01
N ALA A 209 3.52 -17.66 1.11
CA ALA A 209 2.99 -18.84 1.79
C ALA A 209 2.51 -18.43 3.19
N HIS A 210 1.27 -18.76 3.53
CA HIS A 210 0.72 -18.58 4.88
C HIS A 210 0.29 -19.91 5.45
N TYR A 211 0.75 -20.25 6.64
CA TYR A 211 0.43 -21.49 7.34
C TYR A 211 -0.17 -21.22 8.71
N ASP A 212 -1.44 -21.62 8.89
CA ASP A 212 -2.12 -21.61 10.18
C ASP A 212 -1.79 -22.93 10.93
N PHE A 213 -0.79 -22.90 11.81
CA PHE A 213 -0.40 -24.08 12.59
C PHE A 213 -1.27 -24.27 13.84
N ALA A 214 -2.04 -23.25 14.23
CA ALA A 214 -3.09 -23.31 15.24
C ALA A 214 -4.24 -22.38 14.86
N PRO A 215 -5.46 -22.54 15.41
CA PRO A 215 -6.62 -21.69 15.07
C PRO A 215 -6.39 -20.18 15.29
N THR A 216 -5.46 -19.83 16.16
CA THR A 216 -5.15 -18.44 16.50
C THR A 216 -3.72 -18.03 16.21
N GLN A 217 -2.95 -18.86 15.49
CA GLN A 217 -1.53 -18.61 15.23
C GLN A 217 -1.19 -18.98 13.79
N GLY A 218 -0.54 -18.07 13.10
CA GLY A 218 -0.13 -18.28 11.72
C GLY A 218 1.23 -17.63 11.44
N LEU A 219 1.92 -18.21 10.47
CA LEU A 219 3.22 -17.74 9.97
C LEU A 219 3.13 -17.59 8.46
N SER A 220 3.55 -16.43 7.96
CA SER A 220 3.71 -16.20 6.53
C SER A 220 5.19 -16.11 6.16
N PHE A 221 5.48 -16.54 4.94
CA PHE A 221 6.76 -16.39 4.26
C PHE A 221 6.54 -15.69 2.93
N LEU A 222 7.36 -14.67 2.64
CA LEU A 222 7.33 -13.90 1.40
C LEU A 222 8.68 -13.91 0.72
N VAL A 223 8.68 -14.16 -0.59
CA VAL A 223 9.79 -13.82 -1.50
C VAL A 223 9.21 -12.98 -2.61
N ALA A 224 9.76 -11.78 -2.81
CA ALA A 224 9.37 -10.89 -3.89
C ALA A 224 10.61 -10.39 -4.64
N ASN A 225 10.52 -10.29 -5.96
CA ASN A 225 11.51 -9.68 -6.82
C ASN A 225 10.90 -8.46 -7.50
N LEU A 226 11.52 -7.30 -7.33
CA LEU A 226 11.12 -6.03 -7.92
C LEU A 226 12.15 -5.64 -8.99
N GLY A 227 11.78 -5.76 -10.27
CA GLY A 227 12.60 -5.29 -11.39
C GLY A 227 12.34 -3.81 -11.62
N GLN A 228 13.39 -3.00 -11.55
CA GLN A 228 13.33 -1.56 -11.74
C GLN A 228 14.31 -1.14 -12.83
N ARG A 229 13.85 -0.27 -13.73
CA ARG A 229 14.68 0.29 -14.77
C ARG A 229 15.59 1.37 -14.21
N ASN A 230 16.84 1.36 -14.62
CA ASN A 230 17.80 2.40 -14.26
C ASN A 230 17.35 3.75 -14.82
N SER A 231 17.27 4.77 -13.95
CA SER A 231 16.90 6.12 -14.33
C SER A 231 17.89 6.84 -15.26
N SER A 232 19.16 6.40 -15.25
CA SER A 232 20.23 6.98 -16.07
C SER A 232 20.51 6.19 -17.35
N ASN A 233 20.10 4.93 -17.42
CA ASN A 233 20.24 4.06 -18.58
C ASN A 233 19.04 3.12 -18.68
N ASN A 234 18.11 3.45 -19.57
CA ASN A 234 16.87 2.71 -19.75
C ASN A 234 17.03 1.29 -20.29
N ASP A 235 18.23 0.88 -20.67
CA ASP A 235 18.54 -0.48 -21.17
C ASP A 235 18.94 -1.45 -20.05
N ILE A 236 19.06 -0.96 -18.82
CA ILE A 236 19.49 -1.75 -17.67
C ILE A 236 18.36 -1.87 -16.66
N ASP A 237 17.91 -3.10 -16.39
CA ASP A 237 16.99 -3.42 -15.30
C ASP A 237 17.77 -3.93 -14.09
N TYR A 238 17.52 -3.33 -12.95
CA TYR A 238 18.04 -3.78 -11.66
C TYR A 238 16.94 -4.48 -10.85
N ASN A 239 17.34 -5.55 -10.20
CA ASN A 239 16.44 -6.39 -9.42
C ASN A 239 16.75 -6.26 -7.92
N MET A 240 15.71 -5.98 -7.16
CA MET A 240 15.73 -5.97 -5.69
C MET A 240 14.84 -7.10 -5.16
N GLN A 241 15.43 -8.01 -4.41
CA GLN A 241 14.71 -9.09 -3.73
C GLN A 241 14.31 -8.66 -2.34
N THR A 242 13.09 -9.01 -1.94
CA THR A 242 12.59 -8.89 -0.56
C THR A 242 12.20 -10.28 -0.07
N ILE A 243 12.79 -10.71 1.05
CA ILE A 243 12.52 -12.01 1.66
C ILE A 243 12.10 -11.76 3.11
N GLY A 244 11.01 -12.36 3.57
CA GLY A 244 10.55 -12.09 4.91
C GLY A 244 9.60 -13.09 5.51
N LEU A 245 9.40 -12.90 6.82
CA LEU A 245 8.50 -13.66 7.66
C LEU A 245 7.55 -12.71 8.37
N HIS A 246 6.30 -13.11 8.48
CA HIS A 246 5.29 -12.45 9.31
C HIS A 246 4.61 -13.49 10.20
N TYR A 247 4.67 -13.28 11.50
CA TYR A 247 4.02 -14.11 12.51
C TYR A 247 2.89 -13.36 13.18
N ARG A 248 1.77 -14.00 13.36
CA ARG A 248 0.63 -13.49 14.13
C ARG A 248 0.16 -14.53 15.14
N GLY A 249 -0.24 -14.06 16.32
CA GLY A 249 -0.80 -14.92 17.34
C GLY A 249 -1.83 -14.20 18.20
N LYS A 250 -2.75 -14.99 18.76
CA LYS A 250 -3.74 -14.55 19.73
C LYS A 250 -3.90 -15.62 20.82
N SER A 251 -3.95 -15.17 22.08
CA SER A 251 -4.27 -16.00 23.25
C SER A 251 -5.11 -15.16 24.20
N ASP A 252 -6.34 -15.58 24.51
CA ASP A 252 -7.29 -14.85 25.36
C ASP A 252 -7.33 -13.33 25.06
N ALA A 253 -6.86 -12.51 26.00
CA ALA A 253 -6.82 -11.06 25.89
C ALA A 253 -5.58 -10.53 25.13
N LEU A 254 -4.62 -11.38 24.77
CA LEU A 254 -3.35 -10.98 24.18
C LEU A 254 -3.34 -11.26 22.69
N ARG A 255 -3.03 -10.24 21.86
CA ARG A 255 -2.69 -10.36 20.44
C ARG A 255 -1.24 -9.91 20.25
N TYR A 256 -0.51 -10.59 19.40
CA TYR A 256 0.90 -10.27 19.16
C TYR A 256 1.29 -10.58 17.72
N GLY A 257 2.26 -9.84 17.24
CA GLY A 257 2.80 -10.01 15.89
C GLY A 257 4.27 -9.68 15.83
N ALA A 258 4.99 -10.30 14.92
CA ALA A 258 6.38 -10.02 14.63
C ALA A 258 6.66 -10.18 13.12
N GLU A 259 7.53 -9.35 12.59
CA GLU A 259 7.91 -9.34 11.20
C GLU A 259 9.41 -9.14 11.05
N ALA A 260 9.98 -9.80 10.06
CA ALA A 260 11.36 -9.61 9.66
C ALA A 260 11.46 -9.71 8.14
N TYR A 261 12.00 -8.67 7.49
CA TYR A 261 12.22 -8.63 6.06
C TYR A 261 13.66 -8.23 5.74
N LEU A 262 14.25 -8.86 4.74
CA LEU A 262 15.57 -8.56 4.19
C LEU A 262 15.42 -8.10 2.74
N GLN A 263 16.22 -7.13 2.34
CA GLN A 263 16.32 -6.70 0.95
C GLN A 263 17.76 -6.84 0.45
N THR A 264 17.90 -7.44 -0.74
CA THR A 264 19.18 -7.70 -1.41
C THR A 264 19.05 -7.39 -2.90
N GLY A 265 20.13 -7.62 -3.67
CA GLY A 265 20.18 -7.29 -5.10
C GLY A 265 20.67 -5.87 -5.35
N LYS A 266 19.97 -5.11 -6.19
CA LYS A 266 20.36 -3.74 -6.55
C LYS A 266 19.17 -2.80 -6.49
N ASN A 267 19.42 -1.56 -6.08
CA ASN A 267 18.42 -0.48 -6.19
C ASN A 267 18.41 0.11 -7.62
N VAL A 268 17.46 1.02 -7.88
CA VAL A 268 17.28 1.69 -9.19
C VAL A 268 18.52 2.45 -9.68
N ALA A 269 19.45 2.84 -8.80
CA ALA A 269 20.71 3.48 -9.13
C ALA A 269 21.87 2.47 -9.34
N GLY A 270 21.61 1.17 -9.25
CA GLY A 270 22.60 0.10 -9.42
C GLY A 270 23.47 -0.17 -8.21
N LYS A 271 23.23 0.46 -7.06
CA LYS A 271 23.94 0.16 -5.81
C LYS A 271 23.45 -1.17 -5.23
N ASP A 272 24.38 -1.94 -4.67
CA ASP A 272 24.04 -3.17 -3.96
C ASP A 272 23.14 -2.89 -2.77
N LYS A 273 22.04 -3.63 -2.68
CA LYS A 273 21.03 -3.51 -1.62
C LYS A 273 21.36 -4.42 -0.45
N GLU A 274 21.41 -3.87 0.76
CA GLU A 274 21.63 -4.62 1.98
C GLU A 274 20.81 -3.96 3.10
N ALA A 275 19.52 -4.25 3.13
CA ALA A 275 18.60 -3.57 4.01
C ALA A 275 17.69 -4.56 4.73
N PHE A 276 17.16 -4.16 5.89
CA PHE A 276 16.23 -4.99 6.63
C PHE A 276 15.18 -4.16 7.39
N LEU A 277 14.04 -4.81 7.67
CA LEU A 277 12.98 -4.33 8.52
C LEU A 277 12.73 -5.37 9.61
N LEU A 278 12.57 -4.91 10.84
CA LEU A 278 12.08 -5.68 11.98
C LEU A 278 10.91 -4.91 12.58
N ALA A 279 9.81 -5.60 12.84
CA ALA A 279 8.66 -5.03 13.54
C ALA A 279 8.09 -6.03 14.54
N ALA A 280 7.57 -5.52 15.63
CA ALA A 280 6.86 -6.33 16.61
C ALA A 280 5.79 -5.50 17.30
N LEU A 281 4.70 -6.15 17.69
CA LEU A 281 3.64 -5.54 18.48
C LEU A 281 3.05 -6.53 19.48
N VAL A 282 2.55 -5.97 20.58
CA VAL A 282 1.73 -6.66 21.56
C VAL A 282 0.52 -5.79 21.88
N ASP A 283 -0.67 -6.34 21.71
CA ASP A 283 -1.94 -5.71 22.07
C ASP A 283 -2.58 -6.50 23.20
N TYR A 284 -2.95 -5.80 24.26
CA TYR A 284 -3.61 -6.38 25.42
C TYR A 284 -5.00 -5.78 25.62
N GLN A 285 -6.00 -6.66 25.67
CA GLN A 285 -7.39 -6.31 25.93
C GLN A 285 -7.65 -6.29 27.43
N PHE A 286 -7.63 -5.11 28.07
CA PHE A 286 -7.86 -4.94 29.51
C PHE A 286 -9.30 -5.17 29.91
N THR A 287 -10.21 -4.69 29.06
CA THR A 287 -11.66 -4.88 29.21
C THR A 287 -12.29 -5.08 27.83
N PRO A 288 -13.54 -5.53 27.71
CA PRO A 288 -14.22 -5.60 26.41
C PRO A 288 -14.30 -4.26 25.65
N ALA A 289 -14.09 -3.14 26.36
CA ALA A 289 -14.13 -1.81 25.77
C ALA A 289 -12.76 -1.15 25.61
N PHE A 290 -11.69 -1.64 26.26
CA PHE A 290 -10.39 -0.97 26.26
C PHE A 290 -9.24 -1.91 26.00
N SER A 291 -8.39 -1.56 25.01
CA SER A 291 -7.11 -2.23 24.73
C SER A 291 -5.97 -1.23 24.57
N ALA A 292 -4.76 -1.72 24.75
CA ALA A 292 -3.55 -0.97 24.46
C ALA A 292 -2.56 -1.84 23.66
N THR A 293 -1.99 -1.25 22.61
CA THR A 293 -0.96 -1.85 21.77
C THR A 293 0.36 -1.13 21.99
N LEU A 294 1.39 -1.88 22.33
CA LEU A 294 2.78 -1.41 22.28
C LEU A 294 3.44 -2.02 21.05
N GLY A 295 4.07 -1.19 20.23
CA GLY A 295 4.76 -1.66 19.03
C GLY A 295 6.08 -0.95 18.78
N LEU A 296 6.90 -1.59 17.94
CA LEU A 296 8.20 -1.10 17.51
C LEU A 296 8.43 -1.49 16.06
N ASP A 297 8.74 -0.49 15.23
CA ASP A 297 9.24 -0.70 13.87
C ASP A 297 10.71 -0.24 13.78
N TYR A 298 11.53 -1.03 13.12
CA TYR A 298 12.90 -0.69 12.78
C TYR A 298 13.13 -0.95 11.29
N LEU A 299 13.41 0.11 10.55
CA LEU A 299 13.80 0.05 9.16
C LEU A 299 15.25 0.53 9.05
N SER A 300 16.13 -0.32 8.52
CA SER A 300 17.53 0.04 8.32
C SER A 300 17.68 1.23 7.37
N GLY A 301 18.80 1.95 7.46
CA GLY A 301 19.06 3.14 6.67
C GLY A 301 20.55 3.39 6.46
N ASN A 302 20.84 4.30 5.54
CA ASN A 302 22.19 4.79 5.26
C ASN A 302 22.61 5.85 6.28
N ASP A 303 23.89 5.99 6.52
CA ASP A 303 24.45 7.20 7.12
C ASP A 303 24.37 8.33 6.08
N THR A 304 24.04 9.55 6.50
CA THR A 304 24.03 10.69 5.58
C THR A 304 25.44 11.07 5.14
N ASN A 305 25.60 11.41 3.84
CA ASN A 305 26.85 11.92 3.28
C ASN A 305 28.08 11.02 3.56
N ASP A 306 27.90 9.71 3.55
CA ASP A 306 29.01 8.77 3.52
C ASP A 306 29.49 8.61 2.07
N PRO A 307 30.58 9.28 1.66
CA PRO A 307 31.10 9.19 0.30
C PRO A 307 31.71 7.79 -0.01
N THR A 308 31.92 7.00 1.03
CA THR A 308 32.49 5.65 0.93
C THR A 308 31.42 4.56 0.84
N ALA A 309 30.13 4.92 0.96
CA ALA A 309 29.01 3.97 0.93
C ALA A 309 28.88 3.32 -0.45
N THR A 310 29.27 2.07 -0.53
CA THR A 310 29.12 1.22 -1.73
C THR A 310 27.76 0.52 -1.78
N LYS A 311 27.05 0.46 -0.63
CA LYS A 311 25.80 -0.25 -0.45
C LYS A 311 24.65 0.70 -0.10
N ASP A 312 23.43 0.33 -0.50
CA ASP A 312 22.21 0.97 -0.06
C ASP A 312 21.57 0.15 1.07
N LYS A 313 21.59 0.71 2.30
CA LYS A 313 21.05 0.08 3.49
C LYS A 313 19.64 0.57 3.85
N ALA A 314 19.05 1.48 3.05
CA ALA A 314 17.72 1.99 3.34
C ALA A 314 16.64 0.99 2.92
N PHE A 315 15.88 0.46 3.87
CA PHE A 315 14.76 -0.44 3.58
C PHE A 315 13.66 0.30 2.82
N ASN A 316 13.09 -0.35 1.80
CA ASN A 316 12.04 0.19 0.95
C ASN A 316 10.75 -0.67 1.04
N PRO A 317 9.70 -0.25 1.76
CA PRO A 317 8.40 -0.93 1.79
C PRO A 317 7.57 -0.56 0.55
N PHE A 318 8.02 -0.95 -0.63
CA PHE A 318 7.69 -0.43 -1.97
C PHE A 318 6.20 -0.43 -2.35
N SER A 319 5.40 -1.37 -1.86
CA SER A 319 3.95 -1.46 -2.14
C SER A 319 3.11 -1.51 -0.86
N GLY A 320 3.68 -1.12 0.28
CA GLY A 320 2.99 -1.10 1.58
C GLY A 320 1.96 0.02 1.71
N THR A 321 1.02 -0.16 2.63
CA THR A 321 0.13 0.90 3.11
C THR A 321 0.82 1.67 4.25
N ASN A 322 1.86 2.43 3.89
CA ASN A 322 2.79 3.03 4.85
C ASN A 322 2.13 4.01 5.84
N HIS A 323 1.05 4.68 5.43
CA HIS A 323 0.20 5.49 6.30
C HIS A 323 -0.26 4.76 7.58
N LYS A 324 -0.43 3.45 7.52
CA LYS A 324 -0.88 2.62 8.65
C LYS A 324 0.17 2.49 9.77
N PHE A 325 1.46 2.71 9.47
CA PHE A 325 2.56 2.31 10.35
C PHE A 325 3.39 3.46 10.89
N TYR A 326 3.59 4.53 10.09
CA TYR A 326 4.65 5.51 10.38
C TYR A 326 4.09 6.91 10.66
N GLY A 327 2.94 6.97 11.36
CA GLY A 327 2.22 8.20 11.69
C GLY A 327 1.28 8.68 10.58
N PHE A 328 0.16 9.26 10.94
CA PHE A 328 -0.89 9.67 10.00
C PHE A 328 -0.59 10.98 9.28
N MET A 329 0.35 11.78 9.78
CA MET A 329 0.82 12.98 9.09
C MET A 329 1.59 12.67 7.80
N ASP A 330 1.90 11.39 7.53
CA ASP A 330 2.53 10.87 6.30
C ASP A 330 3.91 11.46 6.00
N HIS A 331 4.66 11.80 7.04
CA HIS A 331 6.01 12.34 6.92
C HIS A 331 7.07 11.28 6.58
N PHE A 332 6.77 9.98 6.82
CA PHE A 332 7.71 8.88 6.62
C PHE A 332 7.12 7.82 5.68
N TYR A 333 7.89 7.45 4.65
CA TYR A 333 7.54 6.40 3.65
C TYR A 333 6.27 6.64 2.81
N VAL A 334 5.63 7.79 2.94
CA VAL A 334 4.53 8.24 2.09
C VAL A 334 5.01 9.45 1.28
N SER A 335 5.21 10.61 1.92
CA SER A 335 5.73 11.82 1.26
C SER A 335 7.26 11.89 1.24
N TYR A 336 7.93 11.13 2.10
CA TYR A 336 9.37 11.11 2.26
C TYR A 336 9.86 9.72 2.67
N SER A 337 10.77 9.15 1.88
CA SER A 337 11.47 7.92 2.24
C SER A 337 12.82 8.29 2.87
N PRO A 338 12.95 8.24 4.22
CA PRO A 338 14.19 8.64 4.86
C PRO A 338 15.29 7.63 4.52
N SER A 339 16.26 8.04 3.71
CA SER A 339 17.43 7.18 3.40
C SER A 339 18.17 6.74 4.65
N VAL A 340 18.01 7.46 5.75
CA VAL A 340 18.57 7.15 7.08
C VAL A 340 17.77 6.08 7.85
N GLY A 341 16.72 5.52 7.25
CA GLY A 341 15.85 4.54 7.92
C GLY A 341 15.05 5.14 9.07
N LEU A 342 14.36 4.27 9.81
CA LEU A 342 13.44 4.70 10.86
C LEU A 342 13.44 3.71 12.04
N LEU A 343 13.49 4.22 13.26
CA LEU A 343 13.10 3.55 14.48
C LEU A 343 11.85 4.25 15.01
N ASN A 344 10.76 3.50 15.17
CA ASN A 344 9.43 3.99 15.54
C ASN A 344 8.81 3.14 16.64
N PRO A 345 9.17 3.33 17.93
CA PRO A 345 8.33 2.85 19.02
C PRO A 345 7.02 3.64 19.06
N TYR A 346 5.91 2.95 19.30
CA TYR A 346 4.60 3.56 19.41
C TYR A 346 3.72 2.88 20.47
N LEU A 347 2.78 3.68 20.99
CA LEU A 347 1.73 3.22 21.91
C LEU A 347 0.38 3.63 21.31
N ASN A 348 -0.50 2.65 21.10
CA ASN A 348 -1.89 2.89 20.71
C ASN A 348 -2.83 2.49 21.82
N LEU A 349 -3.80 3.34 22.13
CA LEU A 349 -4.89 3.10 23.06
C LEU A 349 -6.19 3.09 22.28
N THR A 350 -7.00 2.04 22.41
CA THR A 350 -8.29 1.92 21.75
C THR A 350 -9.40 1.78 22.77
N LEU A 351 -10.43 2.63 22.65
CA LEU A 351 -11.62 2.64 23.49
C LEU A 351 -12.86 2.45 22.64
N LYS A 352 -13.62 1.38 22.88
CA LYS A 352 -14.97 1.20 22.35
C LYS A 352 -15.90 2.14 23.12
N THR A 353 -16.31 3.24 22.49
CA THR A 353 -17.19 4.26 23.11
C THR A 353 -18.66 3.86 23.10
N SER A 354 -19.05 2.98 22.17
CA SER A 354 -20.38 2.39 22.05
C SER A 354 -20.30 1.15 21.14
N ASP A 355 -21.43 0.47 20.91
CA ASP A 355 -21.50 -0.65 19.94
C ASP A 355 -21.21 -0.21 18.50
N LYS A 356 -21.29 1.07 18.21
CA LYS A 356 -21.09 1.68 16.90
C LYS A 356 -19.87 2.58 16.83
N GLY A 357 -19.20 2.87 17.94
CA GLY A 357 -18.16 3.87 18.04
C GLY A 357 -16.84 3.36 18.65
N ASN A 358 -15.72 3.71 18.06
CA ASN A 358 -14.38 3.46 18.57
C ASN A 358 -13.56 4.74 18.53
N LEU A 359 -12.80 5.00 19.59
CA LEU A 359 -11.81 6.06 19.69
C LEU A 359 -10.44 5.40 19.82
N SER A 360 -9.48 5.83 18.99
CA SER A 360 -8.10 5.38 19.03
C SER A 360 -7.17 6.59 19.22
N ALA A 361 -6.17 6.45 20.08
CA ALA A 361 -5.12 7.44 20.29
C ALA A 361 -3.76 6.75 20.15
N THR A 362 -2.89 7.24 19.24
CA THR A 362 -1.55 6.70 19.01
C THR A 362 -0.51 7.76 19.27
N GLY A 363 0.56 7.41 19.98
CA GLY A 363 1.75 8.24 20.12
C GLY A 363 2.94 7.55 19.47
N HIS A 364 3.69 8.29 18.66
CA HIS A 364 4.88 7.83 17.94
C HIS A 364 6.12 8.63 18.35
N TYR A 365 7.26 7.95 18.43
CA TYR A 365 8.56 8.57 18.58
C TYR A 365 9.44 8.17 17.40
N PHE A 366 9.86 9.13 16.60
CA PHE A 366 10.63 8.87 15.38
C PHE A 366 12.11 9.15 15.56
N ARG A 367 12.96 8.19 15.19
CA ARG A 367 14.41 8.29 15.23
C ARG A 367 15.02 7.68 13.97
N SER A 368 16.11 8.25 13.45
CA SER A 368 16.85 7.64 12.33
C SER A 368 17.60 6.39 12.78
N ALA A 369 17.65 5.38 11.93
CA ALA A 369 18.45 4.18 12.11
C ALA A 369 19.93 4.47 11.78
N GLY A 370 20.20 5.20 10.67
CA GLY A 370 21.52 5.66 10.27
C GLY A 370 21.95 6.94 11.00
N LYS A 371 23.22 7.28 10.87
CA LYS A 371 23.81 8.52 11.43
C LYS A 371 23.45 9.71 10.54
N ILE A 372 23.25 10.88 11.17
CA ILE A 372 23.02 12.14 10.47
C ILE A 372 24.30 12.97 10.54
N VAL A 373 24.77 13.52 9.40
CA VAL A 373 25.97 14.34 9.33
C VAL A 373 25.89 15.56 10.25
N GLY A 374 26.98 15.81 10.98
CA GLY A 374 27.08 16.88 11.96
C GLY A 374 26.67 16.45 13.37
N ASP A 375 26.29 15.19 13.55
CA ASP A 375 26.05 14.58 14.85
C ASP A 375 27.34 13.96 15.43
N LYS A 376 28.16 14.80 16.03
CA LYS A 376 29.41 14.35 16.65
C LYS A 376 29.22 13.34 17.81
N ASP A 377 28.02 13.33 18.41
CA ASP A 377 27.73 12.58 19.63
C ASP A 377 26.57 11.58 19.49
N ASN A 378 26.10 11.25 18.29
CA ASN A 378 24.88 10.46 18.08
C ASN A 378 23.59 11.03 18.72
N LYS A 379 23.58 12.30 19.09
CA LYS A 379 22.47 12.93 19.82
C LYS A 379 21.37 13.49 18.93
N THR A 380 21.62 13.64 17.61
CA THR A 380 20.70 14.29 16.68
C THR A 380 19.91 13.32 15.81
N ARG A 381 19.78 12.06 16.24
CA ARG A 381 18.98 11.05 15.50
C ARG A 381 17.47 11.17 15.73
N HIS A 382 17.04 12.00 16.67
CA HIS A 382 15.63 12.27 16.89
C HIS A 382 15.03 13.01 15.71
N LEU A 383 13.97 12.45 15.08
CA LEU A 383 13.31 13.04 13.92
C LEU A 383 12.04 13.80 14.28
N GLY A 384 11.38 13.45 15.35
CA GLY A 384 10.16 14.09 15.82
C GLY A 384 9.29 13.16 16.64
N VAL A 385 8.15 13.69 17.06
CA VAL A 385 7.08 12.94 17.74
C VAL A 385 5.75 13.26 17.07
N GLU A 386 4.86 12.28 17.02
CA GLU A 386 3.52 12.43 16.47
C GLU A 386 2.49 11.85 17.43
N GLY A 387 1.35 12.52 17.50
CA GLY A 387 0.18 12.04 18.19
C GLY A 387 -1.02 12.03 17.27
N ASP A 388 -1.72 10.91 17.20
CA ASP A 388 -2.87 10.69 16.32
C ASP A 388 -4.10 10.34 17.15
N LEU A 389 -5.21 11.01 16.90
CA LEU A 389 -6.50 10.71 17.50
C LEU A 389 -7.50 10.41 16.38
N VAL A 390 -8.16 9.24 16.43
CA VAL A 390 -9.13 8.83 15.41
C VAL A 390 -10.41 8.33 16.07
N TYR A 391 -11.53 8.89 15.66
CA TYR A 391 -12.87 8.42 16.02
C TYR A 391 -13.56 7.81 14.81
N THR A 392 -14.05 6.59 14.94
CA THR A 392 -14.84 5.90 13.93
C THR A 392 -16.24 5.63 14.48
N HIS A 393 -17.27 5.95 13.70
CA HIS A 393 -18.66 5.71 14.07
C HIS A 393 -19.47 5.08 12.92
N LYS A 394 -20.10 3.94 13.18
CA LYS A 394 -21.02 3.28 12.26
C LYS A 394 -22.42 3.89 12.41
N ILE A 395 -22.78 4.81 11.50
CA ILE A 395 -24.09 5.47 11.52
C ILE A 395 -25.19 4.46 11.16
N GLN A 396 -25.00 3.75 10.04
CA GLN A 396 -25.91 2.72 9.53
C GLN A 396 -25.09 1.56 8.94
N GLN A 397 -25.75 0.51 8.45
CA GLN A 397 -25.09 -0.67 7.88
C GLN A 397 -24.10 -0.30 6.74
N TYR A 398 -24.44 0.68 5.93
CA TYR A 398 -23.68 1.11 4.74
C TYR A 398 -23.14 2.54 4.86
N VAL A 399 -23.21 3.17 6.05
CA VAL A 399 -22.71 4.52 6.29
C VAL A 399 -21.85 4.55 7.54
N SER A 400 -20.59 4.98 7.38
CA SER A 400 -19.69 5.22 8.50
C SER A 400 -19.03 6.60 8.41
N LEU A 401 -18.83 7.20 9.58
CA LEU A 401 -18.06 8.43 9.77
C LEU A 401 -16.73 8.08 10.39
N GLN A 402 -15.68 8.71 9.91
CA GLN A 402 -14.36 8.66 10.53
C GLN A 402 -13.81 10.08 10.61
N ALA A 403 -13.33 10.49 11.77
CA ALA A 403 -12.70 11.77 11.97
C ALA A 403 -11.37 11.59 12.70
N GLY A 404 -10.36 12.35 12.35
CA GLY A 404 -9.05 12.27 12.96
C GLY A 404 -8.39 13.63 13.12
N TYR A 405 -7.53 13.70 14.11
CA TYR A 405 -6.64 14.82 14.36
C TYR A 405 -5.26 14.29 14.66
N SER A 406 -4.27 14.79 13.94
CA SER A 406 -2.87 14.43 14.09
C SER A 406 -2.02 15.67 14.35
N LEU A 407 -1.02 15.50 15.22
CA LEU A 407 -0.09 16.56 15.59
C LEU A 407 1.34 16.02 15.48
N PHE A 408 2.17 16.64 14.65
CA PHE A 408 3.59 16.32 14.50
C PHE A 408 4.47 17.47 14.96
N VAL A 409 5.49 17.16 15.75
CA VAL A 409 6.51 18.10 16.18
C VAL A 409 7.84 17.68 15.57
N PRO A 410 8.26 18.32 14.45
CA PRO A 410 9.52 17.99 13.80
C PRO A 410 10.72 18.43 14.64
N SER A 411 11.80 17.65 14.57
CA SER A 411 13.07 18.04 15.16
C SER A 411 13.93 18.85 14.19
N SER A 412 14.97 19.51 14.70
CA SER A 412 15.96 20.18 13.86
C SER A 412 16.69 19.20 12.91
N ALA A 413 16.92 17.97 13.36
CA ALA A 413 17.51 16.93 12.51
C ALA A 413 16.62 16.53 11.34
N TYR A 414 15.32 16.40 11.58
CA TYR A 414 14.33 16.13 10.54
C TYR A 414 14.28 17.28 9.51
N ASN A 415 14.21 18.54 9.99
CA ASN A 415 14.19 19.70 9.12
C ASN A 415 15.45 19.78 8.24
N LYS A 416 16.63 19.51 8.82
CA LYS A 416 17.90 19.45 8.10
C LYS A 416 17.93 18.35 7.05
N LEU A 417 17.42 17.15 7.35
CA LEU A 417 17.35 16.03 6.40
C LEU A 417 16.48 16.34 5.18
N ARG A 418 15.45 17.16 5.37
CA ARG A 418 14.53 17.58 4.30
C ARG A 418 14.87 18.92 3.67
N ASP A 419 15.98 19.53 4.06
CA ASP A 419 16.39 20.89 3.61
C ASP A 419 15.31 21.96 3.85
N LEU A 420 14.67 21.90 5.03
CA LEU A 420 13.60 22.79 5.41
C LEU A 420 14.13 23.89 6.35
N HIS A 421 13.72 25.13 6.08
CA HIS A 421 14.11 26.31 6.87
C HIS A 421 12.88 26.97 7.47
N ASN A 422 13.03 27.58 8.65
CA ASN A 422 11.93 28.32 9.32
C ASN A 422 10.65 27.51 9.46
N VAL A 423 10.78 26.21 9.79
CA VAL A 423 9.65 25.31 9.94
C VAL A 423 8.88 25.65 11.22
N ARG A 424 7.56 25.69 11.13
CA ARG A 424 6.70 25.87 12.29
C ARG A 424 6.95 24.77 13.31
N LYS A 425 6.92 25.11 14.58
CA LYS A 425 7.19 24.18 15.69
C LYS A 425 6.20 23.04 15.76
N GLN A 426 4.96 23.28 15.32
CA GLN A 426 3.87 22.29 15.32
C GLN A 426 3.24 22.22 13.94
N GLN A 427 2.97 21.01 13.51
CA GLN A 427 2.28 20.69 12.27
C GLN A 427 1.05 19.88 12.66
N ASP A 428 -0.11 20.18 12.10
CA ASP A 428 -1.32 19.43 12.45
C ASP A 428 -2.21 19.14 11.24
N TRP A 429 -3.02 18.14 11.37
CA TRP A 429 -3.94 17.67 10.35
C TRP A 429 -5.27 17.26 10.97
N LEU A 430 -6.33 17.92 10.54
CA LEU A 430 -7.70 17.54 10.86
C LEU A 430 -8.37 17.00 9.62
N TRP A 431 -9.05 15.88 9.76
CA TRP A 431 -9.82 15.30 8.67
C TRP A 431 -11.13 14.69 9.15
N CYS A 432 -12.11 14.64 8.26
CA CYS A 432 -13.39 14.01 8.49
C CYS A 432 -13.86 13.35 7.20
N SER A 433 -14.09 12.04 7.23
CA SER A 433 -14.49 11.24 6.08
C SER A 433 -15.82 10.57 6.32
N LEU A 434 -16.75 10.74 5.40
CA LEU A 434 -17.99 9.97 5.36
C LEU A 434 -17.85 8.88 4.30
N ASN A 435 -18.03 7.62 4.67
CA ASN A 435 -18.02 6.51 3.73
C ASN A 435 -19.44 5.96 3.59
N ILE A 436 -20.00 6.07 2.39
CA ILE A 436 -21.32 5.58 2.00
C ILE A 436 -21.09 4.47 0.98
N ASN A 437 -21.43 3.22 1.33
CA ASN A 437 -21.09 2.04 0.55
C ASN A 437 -22.28 1.07 0.44
N PRO A 438 -23.37 1.45 -0.27
CA PRO A 438 -24.55 0.62 -0.42
C PRO A 438 -24.37 -0.45 -1.51
N LYS A 439 -25.02 -1.60 -1.29
CA LYS A 439 -25.40 -2.50 -2.38
C LYS A 439 -26.64 -1.90 -3.06
N LEU A 440 -26.54 -1.60 -4.36
CA LEU A 440 -27.62 -0.95 -5.12
C LEU A 440 -28.58 -1.99 -5.72
N PHE A 441 -28.02 -3.12 -6.16
CA PHE A 441 -28.78 -4.17 -6.81
C PHE A 441 -28.07 -5.51 -6.62
N SER A 442 -28.81 -6.60 -6.50
CA SER A 442 -28.28 -7.96 -6.56
C SER A 442 -29.37 -8.88 -7.10
N ALA A 443 -29.03 -9.70 -8.08
CA ALA A 443 -29.91 -10.70 -8.66
C ALA A 443 -29.15 -12.03 -8.79
N LYS A 444 -29.90 -13.12 -8.70
CA LYS A 444 -29.52 -14.48 -9.06
C LYS A 444 -30.44 -14.94 -10.18
N PHE A 445 -29.96 -15.65 -11.16
CA PHE A 445 -30.71 -16.05 -12.37
C PHE A 445 -30.06 -17.22 -13.08
#